data_462890150289570d958b8399fe632c97
#
_entry.id   462890150289570d958b8399fe632c97
#
_cell.length_a   1.000
_cell.length_b   1.000
_cell.length_c   1.000
_cell.angle_alpha   90.00
_cell.angle_beta   90.00
_cell.angle_gamma   90.00
#
_symmetry.space_group_name_H-M   'P 1'
#
loop_
_entity.id
_entity.type
_entity.pdbx_description
1 polymer ?
#
loop_
_entity_poly.entity_id
_entity_poly.type
_entity_poly.pdbx_seq_one_letter_code
_entity_poly.pdbx_strand_id
1 'polypeptide(L)'
;MDASAIYHPFPDGSRASFGGDEYIFVEIAEAMSLEAALRVQAIVARIAELGMLGILDIAPANTSYMIRLDPDVSHPRDVLAAVSELHGHDDGSDPSVTTQIVEVPVYYDDPWTKDVCLRFRSGHQSPSETDIEFVARINGFGSIRDLVDAHTRAPFIVTFPCFKPGNAESYQLVARDRQIEAPKYLSPRTETPSRAVAHGGAFSVIYPVDGVGGYQLLGRAAVPVVDLYQRSREFTSSRVLTPISTLVQFRSIDRAEYDDIQHRVECDRYAVKRHPVEFSLEKFTAAPCEYARSLKGLVS
;
A
#
# COMPACT_ATOMS: atom_id res chain seq x y z
N MET A 1 -6.51 11.32 -34.22
CA MET A 1 -7.72 10.91 -33.48
C MET A 1 -7.89 11.86 -32.34
N ASP A 2 -9.05 12.44 -32.20
CA ASP A 2 -9.37 13.36 -31.11
C ASP A 2 -9.39 12.55 -29.80
N ALA A 3 -8.55 12.93 -28.82
CA ALA A 3 -8.47 12.23 -27.53
C ALA A 3 -9.84 12.21 -26.80
N SER A 4 -10.73 13.15 -27.10
CA SER A 4 -12.10 13.22 -26.56
C SER A 4 -12.98 12.03 -26.96
N ALA A 5 -12.61 11.26 -28.01
CA ALA A 5 -13.36 10.10 -28.47
C ALA A 5 -13.04 8.80 -27.68
N ILE A 6 -11.99 8.80 -26.83
CA ILE A 6 -11.53 7.62 -26.09
C ILE A 6 -12.06 7.62 -24.66
N TYR A 7 -12.27 8.81 -24.07
CA TYR A 7 -12.69 8.96 -22.69
C TYR A 7 -14.17 9.33 -22.56
N HIS A 8 -14.82 8.74 -21.57
CA HIS A 8 -16.18 9.04 -21.12
C HIS A 8 -16.07 9.88 -19.83
N PRO A 9 -16.36 11.19 -19.90
CA PRO A 9 -16.31 12.05 -18.70
C PRO A 9 -17.47 11.71 -17.75
N PHE A 10 -17.18 11.75 -16.44
CA PHE A 10 -18.16 11.62 -15.39
C PHE A 10 -18.53 12.98 -14.77
N PRO A 11 -19.67 13.10 -14.07
CA PRO A 11 -20.14 14.37 -13.52
C PRO A 11 -19.17 15.03 -12.54
N ASP A 12 -18.35 14.27 -11.84
CA ASP A 12 -17.37 14.70 -10.85
C ASP A 12 -16.01 15.10 -11.43
N GLY A 13 -15.86 15.08 -12.76
CA GLY A 13 -14.65 15.40 -13.48
C GLY A 13 -13.67 14.22 -13.67
N SER A 14 -13.98 13.05 -13.10
CA SER A 14 -13.26 11.83 -13.41
C SER A 14 -13.58 11.33 -14.83
N ARG A 15 -12.84 10.35 -15.33
CA ARG A 15 -13.02 9.86 -16.71
C ARG A 15 -12.84 8.35 -16.79
N ALA A 16 -13.61 7.73 -17.67
CA ALA A 16 -13.55 6.30 -17.94
C ALA A 16 -13.08 6.02 -19.37
N SER A 17 -12.49 4.84 -19.58
CA SER A 17 -12.19 4.28 -20.89
C SER A 17 -12.41 2.78 -20.89
N PHE A 18 -12.68 2.21 -22.08
CA PHE A 18 -12.83 0.77 -22.24
C PHE A 18 -11.48 0.12 -22.56
N GLY A 19 -11.19 -1.01 -21.92
CA GLY A 19 -10.13 -1.94 -22.28
C GLY A 19 -10.72 -3.16 -22.99
N GLY A 20 -11.08 -3.00 -24.25
CA GLY A 20 -11.92 -3.97 -24.97
C GLY A 20 -13.35 -3.97 -24.46
N ASP A 21 -13.97 -5.14 -24.39
CA ASP A 21 -15.32 -5.38 -23.88
C ASP A 21 -15.34 -5.96 -22.44
N GLU A 22 -14.18 -6.38 -21.93
CA GLU A 22 -14.05 -6.98 -20.59
C GLU A 22 -13.61 -6.00 -19.49
N TYR A 23 -13.10 -4.79 -19.82
CA TYR A 23 -12.54 -3.89 -18.83
C TYR A 23 -13.06 -2.47 -18.96
N ILE A 24 -13.35 -1.85 -17.82
CA ILE A 24 -13.59 -0.42 -17.69
C ILE A 24 -12.52 0.14 -16.75
N PHE A 25 -11.66 1.02 -17.25
CA PHE A 25 -10.68 1.76 -16.45
C PHE A 25 -11.25 3.14 -16.12
N VAL A 26 -11.23 3.51 -14.85
CA VAL A 26 -11.70 4.81 -14.37
C VAL A 26 -10.57 5.54 -13.66
N GLU A 27 -10.28 6.75 -14.10
CA GLU A 27 -9.27 7.64 -13.55
C GLU A 27 -9.96 8.76 -12.76
N ILE A 28 -9.66 8.83 -11.45
CA ILE A 28 -10.22 9.81 -10.52
C ILE A 28 -9.38 11.09 -10.50
N ALA A 29 -8.05 10.94 -10.58
CA ALA A 29 -7.11 12.06 -10.56
C ALA A 29 -5.83 11.72 -11.33
N GLU A 30 -5.17 12.74 -11.87
CA GLU A 30 -3.90 12.55 -12.59
C GLU A 30 -2.69 12.43 -11.65
N ALA A 31 -2.81 12.95 -10.42
CA ALA A 31 -1.75 12.91 -9.42
C ALA A 31 -2.22 12.22 -8.14
N MET A 32 -1.31 11.46 -7.52
CA MET A 32 -1.57 10.79 -6.25
C MET A 32 -1.79 11.80 -5.14
N SER A 33 -2.91 11.63 -4.42
CA SER A 33 -3.17 12.22 -3.10
C SER A 33 -3.87 11.20 -2.21
N LEU A 34 -3.77 11.36 -0.89
CA LEU A 34 -4.49 10.48 0.03
C LEU A 34 -6.00 10.59 -0.15
N GLU A 35 -6.50 11.79 -0.44
CA GLU A 35 -7.90 12.05 -0.75
C GLU A 35 -8.36 11.24 -1.99
N ALA A 36 -7.60 11.30 -3.09
CA ALA A 36 -7.91 10.53 -4.30
C ALA A 36 -7.93 9.01 -4.02
N ALA A 37 -6.97 8.51 -3.24
CA ALA A 37 -6.90 7.08 -2.89
C ALA A 37 -8.10 6.64 -2.03
N LEU A 38 -8.48 7.42 -1.04
CA LEU A 38 -9.64 7.13 -0.19
C LEU A 38 -10.95 7.23 -0.98
N ARG A 39 -11.06 8.20 -1.88
CA ARG A 39 -12.19 8.34 -2.79
C ARG A 39 -12.33 7.13 -3.71
N VAL A 40 -11.23 6.65 -4.30
CA VAL A 40 -11.23 5.39 -5.07
C VAL A 40 -11.80 4.25 -4.23
N GLN A 41 -11.33 4.08 -2.99
CA GLN A 41 -11.77 3.00 -2.10
C GLN A 41 -13.25 3.10 -1.77
N ALA A 42 -13.76 4.31 -1.48
CA ALA A 42 -15.16 4.54 -1.21
C ALA A 42 -16.05 4.22 -2.42
N ILE A 43 -15.65 4.66 -3.62
CA ILE A 43 -16.39 4.36 -4.86
C ILE A 43 -16.40 2.87 -5.16
N VAL A 44 -15.24 2.20 -5.05
CA VAL A 44 -15.13 0.75 -5.28
C VAL A 44 -16.00 -0.05 -4.31
N ALA A 45 -16.07 0.34 -3.04
CA ALA A 45 -16.95 -0.29 -2.07
C ALA A 45 -18.44 -0.14 -2.48
N ARG A 46 -18.86 1.06 -2.89
CA ARG A 46 -20.23 1.31 -3.37
C ARG A 46 -20.56 0.52 -4.64
N ILE A 47 -19.61 0.40 -5.60
CA ILE A 47 -19.81 -0.43 -6.80
C ILE A 47 -20.01 -1.89 -6.41
N ALA A 48 -19.22 -2.40 -5.46
CA ALA A 48 -19.35 -3.76 -4.96
C ALA A 48 -20.71 -4.01 -4.29
N GLU A 49 -21.23 -3.02 -3.54
CA GLU A 49 -22.54 -3.08 -2.89
C GLU A 49 -23.72 -3.12 -3.87
N LEU A 50 -23.57 -2.59 -5.09
CA LEU A 50 -24.59 -2.70 -6.13
C LEU A 50 -24.89 -4.15 -6.53
N GLY A 51 -23.92 -5.07 -6.33
CA GLY A 51 -24.09 -6.48 -6.65
C GLY A 51 -24.43 -6.74 -8.13
N MET A 52 -23.92 -5.91 -9.05
CA MET A 52 -24.21 -6.02 -10.47
C MET A 52 -23.72 -7.35 -11.02
N LEU A 53 -24.63 -8.08 -11.65
CA LEU A 53 -24.26 -9.31 -12.37
C LEU A 53 -23.24 -9.01 -13.46
N GLY A 54 -22.33 -9.95 -13.68
CA GLY A 54 -21.28 -9.82 -14.69
C GLY A 54 -20.05 -9.03 -14.27
N ILE A 55 -20.04 -8.30 -13.15
CA ILE A 55 -18.81 -7.77 -12.57
C ILE A 55 -18.04 -8.93 -11.91
N LEU A 56 -16.85 -9.23 -12.45
CA LEU A 56 -16.00 -10.34 -12.00
C LEU A 56 -14.99 -9.89 -10.93
N ASP A 57 -14.49 -8.65 -11.04
CA ASP A 57 -13.51 -8.09 -10.11
C ASP A 57 -13.48 -6.56 -10.21
N ILE A 58 -13.06 -5.89 -9.13
CA ILE A 58 -12.82 -4.46 -9.08
C ILE A 58 -11.46 -4.24 -8.43
N ALA A 59 -10.51 -3.72 -9.18
CA ALA A 59 -9.14 -3.50 -8.74
C ALA A 59 -8.90 -2.01 -8.45
N PRO A 60 -8.86 -1.58 -7.18
CA PRO A 60 -8.52 -0.21 -6.80
C PRO A 60 -7.03 0.04 -6.94
N ALA A 61 -6.66 1.29 -7.28
CA ALA A 61 -5.32 1.81 -7.29
C ALA A 61 -5.26 3.17 -6.55
N ASN A 62 -4.12 3.88 -6.59
CA ASN A 62 -3.96 5.13 -5.85
C ASN A 62 -4.86 6.27 -6.35
N THR A 63 -5.12 6.34 -7.67
CA THR A 63 -5.91 7.42 -8.30
C THR A 63 -6.91 6.92 -9.32
N SER A 64 -7.09 5.62 -9.40
CA SER A 64 -7.91 4.96 -10.41
C SER A 64 -8.43 3.62 -9.90
N TYR A 65 -9.37 3.05 -10.63
CA TYR A 65 -9.76 1.66 -10.45
C TYR A 65 -10.10 1.03 -11.80
N MET A 66 -10.08 -0.29 -11.83
CA MET A 66 -10.43 -1.06 -13.01
C MET A 66 -11.51 -2.08 -12.65
N ILE A 67 -12.57 -2.11 -13.45
CA ILE A 67 -13.62 -3.12 -13.35
C ILE A 67 -13.33 -4.16 -14.42
N ARG A 68 -13.29 -5.44 -14.03
CA ARG A 68 -13.34 -6.56 -14.95
C ARG A 68 -14.76 -7.11 -15.00
N LEU A 69 -15.29 -7.32 -16.18
CA LEU A 69 -16.65 -7.81 -16.39
C LEU A 69 -16.71 -8.97 -17.38
N ASP A 70 -17.79 -9.72 -17.30
CA ASP A 70 -18.17 -10.74 -18.27
C ASP A 70 -19.14 -10.09 -19.27
N PRO A 71 -18.72 -9.82 -20.52
CA PRO A 71 -19.52 -9.14 -21.51
C PRO A 71 -20.70 -9.97 -22.04
N ASP A 72 -20.67 -11.30 -21.83
CA ASP A 72 -21.79 -12.19 -22.16
C ASP A 72 -22.95 -12.10 -21.12
N VAL A 73 -22.64 -11.59 -19.91
CA VAL A 73 -23.61 -11.42 -18.81
C VAL A 73 -24.10 -9.97 -18.72
N SER A 74 -23.22 -8.98 -18.86
CA SER A 74 -23.56 -7.57 -18.75
C SER A 74 -22.85 -6.74 -19.81
N HIS A 75 -23.63 -5.91 -20.53
CA HIS A 75 -23.05 -5.04 -21.53
C HIS A 75 -22.20 -3.93 -20.87
N PRO A 76 -20.94 -3.70 -21.33
CA PRO A 76 -20.02 -2.74 -20.70
C PRO A 76 -20.59 -1.32 -20.55
N ARG A 77 -21.42 -0.87 -21.47
CA ARG A 77 -22.04 0.47 -21.41
C ARG A 77 -23.07 0.59 -20.29
N ASP A 78 -23.79 -0.50 -19.95
CA ASP A 78 -24.77 -0.49 -18.88
C ASP A 78 -24.05 -0.42 -17.52
N VAL A 79 -22.92 -1.14 -17.37
CA VAL A 79 -22.06 -1.03 -16.21
C VAL A 79 -21.48 0.38 -16.10
N LEU A 80 -20.98 0.95 -17.22
CA LEU A 80 -20.45 2.32 -17.25
C LEU A 80 -21.52 3.37 -16.83
N ALA A 81 -22.76 3.22 -17.28
CA ALA A 81 -23.85 4.12 -16.92
C ALA A 81 -24.14 4.08 -15.41
N ALA A 82 -24.27 2.90 -14.82
CA ALA A 82 -24.49 2.74 -13.39
C ALA A 82 -23.33 3.32 -12.55
N VAL A 83 -22.09 3.10 -12.99
CA VAL A 83 -20.91 3.67 -12.34
C VAL A 83 -20.89 5.20 -12.46
N SER A 84 -21.26 5.75 -13.62
CA SER A 84 -21.36 7.21 -13.82
C SER A 84 -22.39 7.86 -12.88
N GLU A 85 -23.49 7.19 -12.61
CA GLU A 85 -24.50 7.65 -11.64
C GLU A 85 -23.91 7.73 -10.23
N LEU A 86 -23.13 6.73 -9.80
CA LEU A 86 -22.45 6.76 -8.49
C LEU A 86 -21.52 7.95 -8.36
N HIS A 87 -20.78 8.29 -9.41
CA HIS A 87 -19.91 9.45 -9.44
C HIS A 87 -20.66 10.78 -9.37
N GLY A 88 -21.92 10.81 -9.83
CA GLY A 88 -22.79 11.99 -9.74
C GLY A 88 -23.40 12.21 -8.36
N HIS A 89 -23.33 11.22 -7.47
CA HIS A 89 -23.94 11.27 -6.13
C HIS A 89 -22.86 11.41 -5.01
N ASP A 90 -21.71 11.97 -5.32
CA ASP A 90 -20.69 12.30 -4.32
C ASP A 90 -21.19 13.50 -3.50
N ASP A 91 -21.61 13.24 -2.27
CA ASP A 91 -22.19 14.24 -1.37
C ASP A 91 -21.13 15.09 -0.63
N GLY A 92 -19.84 14.91 -0.99
CA GLY A 92 -18.73 15.64 -0.35
C GLY A 92 -18.50 15.25 1.11
N SER A 93 -19.08 14.14 1.57
CA SER A 93 -18.82 13.63 2.93
C SER A 93 -17.35 13.31 3.11
N ASP A 94 -16.81 13.58 4.31
CA ASP A 94 -15.45 13.20 4.68
C ASP A 94 -15.27 11.69 4.48
N PRO A 95 -14.32 11.26 3.64
CA PRO A 95 -14.04 9.84 3.46
C PRO A 95 -13.44 9.24 4.74
N SER A 96 -14.30 8.93 5.70
CA SER A 96 -13.93 8.14 6.86
C SER A 96 -13.89 6.65 6.49
N VAL A 97 -12.92 5.92 7.03
CA VAL A 97 -12.73 4.50 6.74
C VAL A 97 -12.68 3.72 8.03
N THR A 98 -13.67 2.83 8.22
CA THR A 98 -13.61 1.83 9.29
C THR A 98 -12.58 0.76 8.93
N THR A 99 -11.52 0.66 9.73
CA THR A 99 -10.37 -0.22 9.47
C THR A 99 -9.71 -0.68 10.76
N GLN A 100 -8.48 -1.10 10.67
CA GLN A 100 -7.62 -1.44 11.82
C GLN A 100 -6.22 -0.87 11.64
N ILE A 101 -5.54 -0.64 12.76
CA ILE A 101 -4.09 -0.44 12.78
C ILE A 101 -3.41 -1.74 13.21
N VAL A 102 -2.31 -2.09 12.53
CA VAL A 102 -1.52 -3.30 12.75
C VAL A 102 -0.08 -2.92 13.03
N GLU A 103 0.52 -3.42 14.12
CA GLU A 103 1.95 -3.27 14.37
C GLU A 103 2.74 -4.31 13.57
N VAL A 104 3.75 -3.84 12.81
CA VAL A 104 4.68 -4.69 12.09
C VAL A 104 6.10 -4.46 12.63
N PRO A 105 6.67 -5.41 13.40
CA PRO A 105 8.06 -5.32 13.86
C PRO A 105 9.03 -5.56 12.69
N VAL A 106 10.04 -4.69 12.59
CA VAL A 106 11.01 -4.66 11.49
C VAL A 106 12.43 -4.59 12.03
N TYR A 107 13.28 -5.52 11.59
CA TYR A 107 14.72 -5.44 11.77
C TYR A 107 15.30 -4.65 10.60
N TYR A 108 15.62 -3.36 10.84
CA TYR A 108 16.21 -2.46 9.85
C TYR A 108 17.70 -2.71 9.68
N ASP A 109 18.26 -2.33 8.53
CA ASP A 109 19.68 -2.53 8.17
C ASP A 109 20.15 -3.98 8.40
N ASP A 110 19.27 -4.92 8.10
CA ASP A 110 19.50 -6.35 8.32
C ASP A 110 20.51 -6.93 7.32
N PRO A 111 21.21 -8.03 7.67
CA PRO A 111 22.27 -8.58 6.83
C PRO A 111 21.75 -9.18 5.51
N TRP A 112 20.50 -9.65 5.45
CA TRP A 112 19.97 -10.30 4.26
C TRP A 112 19.65 -9.29 3.15
N THR A 113 18.96 -8.19 3.50
CA THR A 113 18.67 -7.12 2.52
C THR A 113 19.94 -6.42 2.10
N LYS A 114 20.91 -6.26 3.00
CA LYS A 114 22.25 -5.74 2.68
C LYS A 114 23.00 -6.63 1.69
N ASP A 115 23.02 -7.95 1.89
CA ASP A 115 23.61 -8.90 0.95
C ASP A 115 22.99 -8.80 -0.44
N VAL A 116 21.66 -8.73 -0.50
CA VAL A 116 20.93 -8.56 -1.77
C VAL A 116 21.32 -7.25 -2.46
N CYS A 117 21.39 -6.13 -1.75
CA CYS A 117 21.88 -4.86 -2.31
C CYS A 117 23.28 -5.02 -2.93
N LEU A 118 24.21 -5.71 -2.24
CA LEU A 118 25.56 -5.93 -2.73
C LEU A 118 25.59 -6.80 -3.99
N ARG A 119 24.80 -7.86 -4.05
CA ARG A 119 24.70 -8.76 -5.22
C ARG A 119 24.12 -8.07 -6.45
N PHE A 120 23.18 -7.17 -6.27
CA PHE A 120 22.51 -6.44 -7.36
C PHE A 120 22.99 -4.98 -7.51
N ARG A 121 24.20 -4.70 -7.02
CA ARG A 121 24.84 -3.38 -7.04
C ARG A 121 24.83 -2.70 -8.40
N SER A 122 25.00 -3.43 -9.49
CA SER A 122 25.01 -2.89 -10.85
C SER A 122 23.69 -2.25 -11.28
N GLY A 123 22.58 -2.61 -10.65
CA GLY A 123 21.26 -2.02 -10.89
C GLY A 123 20.90 -0.88 -9.94
N HIS A 124 21.76 -0.60 -8.93
CA HIS A 124 21.52 0.45 -7.95
C HIS A 124 22.04 1.81 -8.42
N GLN A 125 21.45 2.92 -7.93
CA GLN A 125 21.88 4.28 -8.27
C GLN A 125 23.23 4.66 -7.65
N SER A 126 23.54 4.12 -6.47
CA SER A 126 24.80 4.38 -5.78
C SER A 126 25.78 3.23 -5.95
N PRO A 127 27.04 3.49 -6.29
CA PRO A 127 28.05 2.43 -6.46
C PRO A 127 28.58 1.88 -5.13
N SER A 128 28.36 2.54 -4.01
CA SER A 128 29.00 2.21 -2.73
C SER A 128 28.06 2.09 -1.54
N GLU A 129 26.92 2.79 -1.54
CA GLU A 129 25.97 2.79 -0.42
C GLU A 129 25.06 1.55 -0.44
N THR A 130 24.59 1.13 0.72
CA THR A 130 23.45 0.22 0.82
C THR A 130 22.16 0.97 0.51
N ASP A 131 21.06 0.26 0.26
CA ASP A 131 19.75 0.85 -0.03
C ASP A 131 19.33 1.83 1.07
N ILE A 132 19.44 1.42 2.33
CA ILE A 132 19.02 2.24 3.48
C ILE A 132 19.93 3.47 3.68
N GLU A 133 21.25 3.35 3.46
CA GLU A 133 22.19 4.49 3.47
C GLU A 133 21.84 5.49 2.36
N PHE A 134 21.57 4.98 1.16
CA PHE A 134 21.18 5.78 0.01
C PHE A 134 19.89 6.55 0.29
N VAL A 135 18.83 5.89 0.80
CA VAL A 135 17.57 6.53 1.14
C VAL A 135 17.75 7.56 2.24
N ALA A 136 18.56 7.29 3.27
CA ALA A 136 18.87 8.26 4.32
C ALA A 136 19.50 9.52 3.73
N ARG A 137 20.52 9.37 2.91
CA ARG A 137 21.25 10.51 2.32
C ARG A 137 20.37 11.36 1.39
N ILE A 138 19.61 10.75 0.47
CA ILE A 138 18.83 11.52 -0.50
C ILE A 138 17.65 12.28 0.13
N ASN A 139 17.19 11.84 1.32
CA ASN A 139 16.18 12.52 2.11
C ASN A 139 16.77 13.49 3.15
N GLY A 140 18.09 13.70 3.16
CA GLY A 140 18.75 14.65 4.07
C GLY A 140 18.86 14.18 5.52
N PHE A 141 18.71 12.88 5.80
CA PHE A 141 18.92 12.32 7.13
C PHE A 141 20.42 12.19 7.44
N GLY A 142 20.80 12.55 8.65
CA GLY A 142 22.20 12.50 9.11
C GLY A 142 22.71 11.08 9.38
N SER A 143 21.81 10.11 9.57
CA SER A 143 22.14 8.72 9.85
C SER A 143 20.99 7.77 9.43
N ILE A 144 21.32 6.47 9.34
CA ILE A 144 20.30 5.39 9.20
C ILE A 144 19.28 5.46 10.33
N ARG A 145 19.72 5.76 11.56
CA ARG A 145 18.84 5.88 12.72
C ARG A 145 17.79 6.98 12.51
N ASP A 146 18.18 8.14 12.00
CA ASP A 146 17.24 9.24 11.75
C ASP A 146 16.19 8.85 10.70
N LEU A 147 16.59 8.12 9.66
CA LEU A 147 15.65 7.55 8.67
C LEU A 147 14.71 6.55 9.34
N VAL A 148 15.20 5.62 10.17
CA VAL A 148 14.38 4.63 10.86
C VAL A 148 13.41 5.32 11.82
N ASP A 149 13.85 6.34 12.55
CA ASP A 149 13.00 7.14 13.43
C ASP A 149 11.91 7.89 12.64
N ALA A 150 12.23 8.39 11.43
CA ALA A 150 11.27 9.02 10.55
C ALA A 150 10.26 8.01 9.99
N HIS A 151 10.72 6.84 9.52
CA HIS A 151 9.89 5.78 8.95
C HIS A 151 8.95 5.16 10.00
N THR A 152 9.37 5.06 11.27
CA THR A 152 8.55 4.50 12.36
C THR A 152 7.74 5.55 13.14
N ARG A 153 7.86 6.83 12.79
CA ARG A 153 7.23 7.96 13.52
C ARG A 153 5.73 7.94 13.46
N ALA A 154 5.17 7.61 12.29
CA ALA A 154 3.75 7.65 11.99
C ALA A 154 3.31 6.37 11.27
N PRO A 155 2.03 5.96 11.39
CA PRO A 155 1.50 4.86 10.60
C PRO A 155 1.52 5.15 9.10
N PHE A 156 1.46 4.08 8.31
CA PHE A 156 1.18 4.11 6.88
C PHE A 156 -0.24 3.60 6.65
N ILE A 157 -0.93 4.10 5.64
CA ILE A 157 -2.21 3.57 5.18
C ILE A 157 -2.02 2.81 3.86
N VAL A 158 -2.55 1.60 3.77
CA VAL A 158 -2.52 0.79 2.54
C VAL A 158 -3.47 1.41 1.51
N THR A 159 -2.93 1.87 0.40
CA THR A 159 -3.69 2.55 -0.65
C THR A 159 -3.81 1.74 -1.94
N PHE A 160 -2.85 0.86 -2.23
CA PHE A 160 -2.82 0.15 -3.50
C PHE A 160 -2.29 -1.30 -3.35
N PRO A 161 -3.16 -2.30 -3.27
CA PRO A 161 -2.77 -3.71 -3.43
C PRO A 161 -2.25 -3.93 -4.87
N CYS A 162 -1.00 -4.37 -5.01
CA CYS A 162 -0.36 -4.45 -6.32
C CYS A 162 0.70 -5.53 -6.39
N PHE A 163 1.13 -5.86 -7.61
CA PHE A 163 2.29 -6.68 -7.95
C PHE A 163 2.17 -8.17 -7.58
N LYS A 164 1.96 -8.53 -6.32
CA LYS A 164 1.80 -9.91 -5.84
C LYS A 164 0.76 -9.97 -4.72
N PRO A 165 0.05 -11.09 -4.52
CA PRO A 165 -0.85 -11.24 -3.36
C PRO A 165 -0.13 -10.96 -2.04
N GLY A 166 -0.69 -10.06 -1.24
CA GLY A 166 -0.10 -9.61 0.03
C GLY A 166 0.89 -8.45 -0.10
N ASN A 167 1.28 -8.04 -1.32
CA ASN A 167 2.03 -6.81 -1.53
C ASN A 167 1.07 -5.63 -1.72
N ALA A 168 1.37 -4.52 -1.07
CA ALA A 168 0.60 -3.31 -1.24
C ALA A 168 1.48 -2.08 -1.01
N GLU A 169 1.26 -1.03 -1.81
CA GLU A 169 1.81 0.28 -1.53
C GLU A 169 1.07 0.90 -0.36
N SER A 170 1.81 1.43 0.60
CA SER A 170 1.29 2.14 1.76
C SER A 170 1.91 3.52 1.88
N TYR A 171 1.07 4.53 2.12
CA TYR A 171 1.42 5.93 2.18
C TYR A 171 1.56 6.38 3.63
N GLN A 172 2.67 7.04 3.99
CA GLN A 172 2.91 7.47 5.37
C GLN A 172 1.99 8.63 5.77
N LEU A 173 1.40 8.55 6.95
CA LEU A 173 0.51 9.59 7.50
C LEU A 173 1.32 10.73 8.14
N VAL A 174 2.06 11.45 7.30
CA VAL A 174 2.82 12.65 7.66
C VAL A 174 2.49 13.79 6.69
N ALA A 175 2.84 15.02 7.04
CA ALA A 175 2.72 16.15 6.14
C ALA A 175 3.58 15.93 4.88
N ARG A 176 3.15 16.47 3.74
CA ARG A 176 3.77 16.21 2.43
C ARG A 176 5.27 16.53 2.38
N ASP A 177 5.69 17.59 3.04
CA ASP A 177 7.09 18.04 3.15
C ASP A 177 7.96 17.12 4.02
N ARG A 178 7.36 16.12 4.68
CA ARG A 178 8.02 15.12 5.52
C ARG A 178 7.94 13.70 4.97
N GLN A 179 7.40 13.53 3.77
CA GLN A 179 7.40 12.24 3.11
C GLN A 179 8.82 11.79 2.80
N ILE A 180 9.08 10.51 3.03
CA ILE A 180 10.28 9.85 2.56
C ILE A 180 10.06 9.53 1.08
N GLU A 181 11.00 9.85 0.23
CA GLU A 181 10.95 9.54 -1.19
C GLU A 181 12.21 8.79 -1.64
N ALA A 182 12.04 7.80 -2.49
CA ALA A 182 13.16 7.04 -3.02
C ALA A 182 12.91 6.60 -4.47
N PRO A 183 13.88 6.76 -5.38
CA PRO A 183 13.76 6.23 -6.74
C PRO A 183 13.85 4.69 -6.69
N LYS A 184 13.16 4.03 -7.62
CA LYS A 184 13.36 2.59 -7.86
C LYS A 184 14.75 2.33 -8.41
N TYR A 185 15.28 1.13 -8.22
CA TYR A 185 16.49 0.68 -8.88
C TYR A 185 16.46 0.98 -10.38
N LEU A 186 17.61 1.32 -10.98
CA LEU A 186 17.74 1.52 -12.43
C LEU A 186 17.44 0.24 -13.19
N SER A 187 17.83 -0.90 -12.61
CA SER A 187 17.50 -2.24 -13.10
C SER A 187 16.99 -3.08 -11.94
N PRO A 188 15.72 -3.56 -11.99
CA PRO A 188 15.15 -4.32 -10.88
C PRO A 188 15.98 -5.56 -10.54
N ARG A 189 16.01 -5.90 -9.25
CA ARG A 189 16.61 -7.16 -8.77
C ARG A 189 15.74 -8.34 -9.20
N THR A 190 16.35 -9.45 -9.53
CA THR A 190 15.65 -10.73 -9.76
C THR A 190 15.32 -11.46 -8.46
N GLU A 191 16.04 -11.13 -7.38
CA GLU A 191 15.84 -11.71 -6.05
C GLU A 191 15.64 -10.59 -5.03
N THR A 192 14.50 -10.64 -4.34
CA THR A 192 14.19 -9.81 -3.17
C THR A 192 13.64 -10.77 -2.12
N PRO A 193 14.18 -10.82 -0.90
CA PRO A 193 13.73 -11.77 0.09
C PRO A 193 12.30 -11.47 0.56
N SER A 194 11.55 -12.52 0.86
CA SER A 194 10.25 -12.40 1.51
C SER A 194 10.35 -11.58 2.78
N ARG A 195 9.29 -10.82 3.07
CA ARG A 195 9.18 -9.92 4.21
C ARG A 195 10.15 -8.72 4.19
N ALA A 196 10.91 -8.51 3.09
CA ALA A 196 11.68 -7.28 2.94
C ALA A 196 10.76 -6.07 2.98
N VAL A 197 11.05 -5.13 3.88
CA VAL A 197 10.42 -3.81 3.94
C VAL A 197 11.21 -2.88 3.04
N ALA A 198 10.53 -2.23 2.12
CA ALA A 198 11.18 -1.42 1.10
C ALA A 198 10.43 -0.12 0.83
N HIS A 199 11.12 0.86 0.24
CA HIS A 199 10.56 2.16 -0.11
C HIS A 199 10.84 2.50 -1.57
N GLY A 200 9.81 3.04 -2.26
CA GLY A 200 9.91 3.48 -3.64
C GLY A 200 8.84 4.51 -3.99
N GLY A 201 9.21 5.61 -4.68
CA GLY A 201 8.37 6.78 -4.72
C GLY A 201 8.16 7.32 -3.30
N ALA A 202 6.92 7.61 -2.92
CA ALA A 202 6.51 8.00 -1.58
C ALA A 202 5.85 6.84 -0.79
N PHE A 203 6.09 5.58 -1.21
CA PHE A 203 5.38 4.42 -0.66
C PHE A 203 6.33 3.43 -0.01
N SER A 204 5.89 2.86 1.11
CA SER A 204 6.48 1.64 1.67
C SER A 204 5.70 0.41 1.22
N VAL A 205 6.42 -0.70 1.06
CA VAL A 205 5.87 -2.03 0.77
C VAL A 205 6.52 -3.08 1.66
N ILE A 206 5.83 -4.20 1.84
CA ILE A 206 6.42 -5.41 2.40
C ILE A 206 6.32 -6.49 1.33
N TYR A 207 7.45 -7.00 0.85
CA TYR A 207 7.46 -8.08 -0.12
C TYR A 207 6.93 -9.38 0.50
N PRO A 208 5.81 -9.94 0.02
CA PRO A 208 5.18 -11.08 0.68
C PRO A 208 5.95 -12.39 0.51
N VAL A 209 6.60 -12.56 -0.65
CA VAL A 209 7.34 -13.75 -1.06
C VAL A 209 8.61 -13.36 -1.80
N ASP A 210 9.55 -14.30 -1.90
CA ASP A 210 10.78 -14.11 -2.68
C ASP A 210 10.49 -13.82 -4.16
N GLY A 211 11.36 -13.02 -4.79
CA GLY A 211 11.26 -12.73 -6.22
C GLY A 211 11.77 -11.37 -6.63
N VAL A 212 11.33 -10.91 -7.80
CA VAL A 212 11.77 -9.63 -8.39
C VAL A 212 11.35 -8.44 -7.52
N GLY A 213 12.11 -7.35 -7.57
CA GLY A 213 11.77 -6.10 -6.89
C GLY A 213 12.72 -4.96 -7.24
N GLY A 214 12.19 -3.73 -7.23
CA GLY A 214 12.95 -2.53 -7.58
C GLY A 214 12.96 -1.43 -6.50
N TYR A 215 12.25 -1.60 -5.39
CA TYR A 215 12.25 -0.63 -4.29
C TYR A 215 13.52 -0.74 -3.44
N GLN A 216 13.93 0.35 -2.80
CA GLN A 216 15.08 0.40 -1.90
C GLN A 216 14.76 -0.39 -0.61
N LEU A 217 15.61 -1.34 -0.25
CA LEU A 217 15.40 -2.23 0.89
C LEU A 217 15.82 -1.53 2.19
N LEU A 218 14.91 -1.44 3.15
CA LEU A 218 15.18 -0.78 4.44
C LEU A 218 15.43 -1.77 5.57
N GLY A 219 14.86 -2.97 5.48
CA GLY A 219 14.90 -3.97 6.53
C GLY A 219 14.02 -5.17 6.24
N ARG A 220 13.77 -5.99 7.25
CA ARG A 220 12.96 -7.20 7.13
C ARG A 220 11.91 -7.28 8.24
N ALA A 221 10.63 -7.45 7.85
CA ALA A 221 9.54 -7.67 8.81
C ALA A 221 9.69 -9.03 9.50
N ALA A 222 9.45 -9.05 10.81
CA ALA A 222 9.53 -10.28 11.59
C ALA A 222 8.30 -11.18 11.44
N VAL A 223 7.22 -10.67 10.85
CA VAL A 223 5.97 -11.40 10.65
C VAL A 223 5.66 -11.57 9.17
N PRO A 224 5.00 -12.66 8.74
CA PRO A 224 4.52 -12.80 7.38
C PRO A 224 3.35 -11.83 7.13
N VAL A 225 3.19 -11.38 5.87
CA VAL A 225 2.07 -10.53 5.45
C VAL A 225 1.06 -11.25 4.57
N VAL A 226 1.33 -12.50 4.22
CA VAL A 226 0.43 -13.35 3.43
C VAL A 226 0.51 -14.80 3.89
N ASP A 227 -0.64 -15.45 3.95
CA ASP A 227 -0.78 -16.90 4.07
C ASP A 227 -1.94 -17.35 3.16
N LEU A 228 -1.61 -17.79 1.95
CA LEU A 228 -2.60 -18.19 0.94
C LEU A 228 -3.46 -19.37 1.38
N TYR A 229 -2.94 -20.21 2.27
CA TYR A 229 -3.60 -21.41 2.75
C TYR A 229 -4.26 -21.22 4.11
N GLN A 230 -4.13 -20.04 4.72
CA GLN A 230 -4.71 -19.70 6.02
C GLN A 230 -4.40 -20.72 7.12
N ARG A 231 -3.16 -21.19 7.18
CA ARG A 231 -2.69 -22.18 8.15
C ARG A 231 -2.41 -21.61 9.53
N SER A 232 -1.96 -20.36 9.55
CA SER A 232 -1.70 -19.62 10.79
C SER A 232 -2.99 -18.97 11.31
N ARG A 233 -3.15 -18.94 12.62
CA ARG A 233 -4.29 -18.30 13.30
C ARG A 233 -4.45 -16.81 12.95
N GLU A 234 -3.35 -16.12 12.63
CA GLU A 234 -3.38 -14.71 12.27
C GLU A 234 -4.06 -14.44 10.92
N PHE A 235 -4.21 -15.48 10.09
CA PHE A 235 -4.76 -15.42 8.74
C PHE A 235 -6.12 -16.11 8.58
N THR A 236 -6.77 -16.53 9.67
CA THR A 236 -8.06 -17.25 9.61
C THR A 236 -9.18 -16.45 8.95
N SER A 237 -9.19 -15.12 9.12
CA SER A 237 -10.20 -14.21 8.56
C SER A 237 -9.79 -13.60 7.21
N SER A 238 -8.51 -13.57 6.89
CA SER A 238 -7.98 -12.98 5.66
C SER A 238 -6.67 -13.66 5.26
N ARG A 239 -6.44 -13.86 3.97
CA ARG A 239 -5.15 -14.34 3.44
C ARG A 239 -4.05 -13.31 3.50
N VAL A 240 -4.38 -12.04 3.75
CA VAL A 240 -3.46 -10.90 3.78
C VAL A 240 -3.54 -10.22 5.13
N LEU A 241 -2.38 -9.93 5.73
CA LEU A 241 -2.30 -9.24 7.02
C LEU A 241 -2.74 -7.78 6.92
N THR A 242 -2.40 -7.14 5.82
CA THR A 242 -2.61 -5.70 5.58
C THR A 242 -3.42 -5.47 4.31
N PRO A 243 -4.73 -5.82 4.30
CA PRO A 243 -5.61 -5.49 3.18
C PRO A 243 -5.70 -3.97 2.98
N ILE A 244 -6.32 -3.55 1.86
CA ILE A 244 -6.52 -2.12 1.56
C ILE A 244 -7.15 -1.38 2.74
N SER A 245 -6.83 -0.12 2.92
CA SER A 245 -7.21 0.76 4.04
C SER A 245 -6.56 0.43 5.38
N THR A 246 -5.91 -0.72 5.56
CA THR A 246 -5.23 -1.04 6.83
C THR A 246 -4.16 -0.01 7.16
N LEU A 247 -4.13 0.43 8.42
CA LEU A 247 -3.03 1.24 8.94
C LEU A 247 -1.90 0.31 9.41
N VAL A 248 -0.69 0.56 8.94
CA VAL A 248 0.52 -0.22 9.28
C VAL A 248 1.44 0.65 10.13
N GLN A 249 1.66 0.28 11.39
CA GLN A 249 2.65 0.90 12.24
C GLN A 249 3.92 0.06 12.25
N PHE A 250 4.97 0.52 11.59
CA PHE A 250 6.27 -0.13 11.69
C PHE A 250 6.91 0.16 13.04
N ARG A 251 7.52 -0.88 13.63
CA ARG A 251 8.29 -0.78 14.88
C ARG A 251 9.69 -1.36 14.68
N SER A 252 10.72 -0.57 14.97
CA SER A 252 12.10 -1.03 14.91
C SER A 252 12.40 -2.01 16.04
N ILE A 253 13.04 -3.13 15.69
CA ILE A 253 13.48 -4.17 16.62
C ILE A 253 14.93 -4.52 16.35
N ASP A 254 15.60 -5.10 17.34
CA ASP A 254 16.95 -5.65 17.19
C ASP A 254 16.94 -7.10 16.69
N ARG A 255 18.13 -7.67 16.51
CA ARG A 255 18.32 -9.03 16.03
C ARG A 255 17.74 -10.07 16.98
N ALA A 256 17.91 -9.90 18.27
CA ALA A 256 17.47 -10.88 19.26
C ALA A 256 15.94 -10.95 19.31
N GLU A 257 15.27 -9.80 19.28
CA GLU A 257 13.80 -9.73 19.21
C GLU A 257 13.28 -10.26 17.87
N TYR A 258 13.97 -9.98 16.75
CA TYR A 258 13.62 -10.55 15.45
C TYR A 258 13.63 -12.08 15.48
N ASP A 259 14.69 -12.71 16.01
CA ASP A 259 14.82 -14.16 16.09
C ASP A 259 13.78 -14.78 17.02
N ASP A 260 13.45 -14.15 18.18
CA ASP A 260 12.37 -14.59 19.07
C ASP A 260 11.00 -14.55 18.38
N ILE A 261 10.67 -13.45 17.70
CA ILE A 261 9.40 -13.33 16.97
C ILE A 261 9.32 -14.40 15.87
N GLN A 262 10.40 -14.63 15.12
CA GLN A 262 10.44 -15.70 14.10
C GLN A 262 10.11 -17.06 14.69
N HIS A 263 10.76 -17.43 15.79
CA HIS A 263 10.47 -18.70 16.47
C HIS A 263 9.02 -18.80 16.93
N ARG A 264 8.46 -17.72 17.45
CA ARG A 264 7.05 -17.69 17.89
C ARG A 264 6.07 -17.77 16.72
N VAL A 265 6.40 -17.16 15.57
CA VAL A 265 5.61 -17.26 14.32
C VAL A 265 5.63 -18.69 13.79
N GLU A 266 6.80 -19.35 13.73
CA GLU A 266 6.95 -20.73 13.29
C GLU A 266 6.15 -21.72 14.16
N CYS A 267 6.02 -21.44 15.46
CA CYS A 267 5.22 -22.23 16.40
C CYS A 267 3.73 -21.82 16.47
N ASP A 268 3.27 -20.90 15.63
CA ASP A 268 1.92 -20.28 15.65
C ASP A 268 1.55 -19.70 17.03
N ARG A 269 2.53 -19.12 17.73
CA ARG A 269 2.38 -18.51 19.08
C ARG A 269 2.54 -16.99 19.10
N TYR A 270 2.87 -16.37 17.97
CA TYR A 270 2.92 -14.92 17.86
C TYR A 270 1.52 -14.37 17.57
N ALA A 271 1.10 -13.38 18.36
CA ALA A 271 -0.12 -12.62 18.10
C ALA A 271 0.26 -11.23 17.60
N VAL A 272 -0.20 -10.87 16.42
CA VAL A 272 -0.01 -9.53 15.85
C VAL A 272 -0.83 -8.53 16.64
N LYS A 273 -0.21 -7.46 17.13
CA LYS A 273 -0.96 -6.36 17.76
C LYS A 273 -1.79 -5.64 16.72
N ARG A 274 -3.07 -5.51 16.98
CA ARG A 274 -4.01 -4.77 16.11
C ARG A 274 -5.10 -4.09 16.94
N HIS A 275 -5.60 -2.98 16.42
CA HIS A 275 -6.68 -2.24 17.05
C HIS A 275 -7.66 -1.71 15.99
N PRO A 276 -9.00 -1.85 16.16
CA PRO A 276 -9.97 -1.23 15.27
C PRO A 276 -9.83 0.29 15.27
N VAL A 277 -9.97 0.92 14.12
CA VAL A 277 -9.82 2.37 13.93
C VAL A 277 -10.87 2.87 12.96
N GLU A 278 -11.43 4.02 13.24
CA GLU A 278 -12.13 4.85 12.27
C GLU A 278 -11.17 5.98 11.84
N PHE A 279 -10.60 5.83 10.64
CA PHE A 279 -9.72 6.84 10.07
C PHE A 279 -10.53 7.95 9.43
N SER A 280 -10.20 9.21 9.72
CA SER A 280 -10.81 10.41 9.15
C SER A 280 -9.74 11.24 8.43
N LEU A 281 -9.97 11.52 7.15
CA LEU A 281 -9.12 12.38 6.35
C LEU A 281 -9.16 13.82 6.86
N GLU A 282 -10.33 14.31 7.29
CA GLU A 282 -10.50 15.65 7.86
C GLU A 282 -9.59 15.84 9.07
N LYS A 283 -9.64 14.91 10.05
CA LYS A 283 -8.78 14.95 11.25
C LYS A 283 -7.30 14.90 10.89
N PHE A 284 -6.93 14.05 9.92
CA PHE A 284 -5.57 13.97 9.44
C PHE A 284 -5.11 15.29 8.80
N THR A 285 -5.92 15.87 7.94
CA THR A 285 -5.60 17.12 7.23
C THR A 285 -5.49 18.31 8.21
N ALA A 286 -6.38 18.38 9.21
CA ALA A 286 -6.38 19.43 10.21
C ALA A 286 -5.14 19.39 11.13
N ALA A 287 -4.68 18.21 11.54
CA ALA A 287 -3.58 18.05 12.49
C ALA A 287 -2.75 16.78 12.22
N PRO A 288 -1.98 16.67 11.12
CA PRO A 288 -1.34 15.43 10.68
C PRO A 288 -0.46 14.78 11.75
N CYS A 289 0.38 15.57 12.42
CA CYS A 289 1.33 15.04 13.41
C CYS A 289 0.65 14.54 14.69
N GLU A 290 -0.38 15.23 15.14
CA GLU A 290 -1.11 14.89 16.36
C GLU A 290 -1.98 13.67 16.13
N TYR A 291 -2.72 13.65 15.03
CA TYR A 291 -3.58 12.54 14.65
C TYR A 291 -2.78 11.26 14.40
N ALA A 292 -1.68 11.32 13.65
CA ALA A 292 -0.79 10.17 13.46
C ALA A 292 -0.22 9.63 14.78
N ARG A 293 0.14 10.52 15.72
CA ARG A 293 0.61 10.12 17.05
C ARG A 293 -0.48 9.42 17.85
N SER A 294 -1.71 9.90 17.82
CA SER A 294 -2.85 9.26 18.49
C SER A 294 -3.10 7.85 17.93
N LEU A 295 -3.06 7.68 16.62
CA LEU A 295 -3.20 6.38 15.96
C LEU A 295 -2.07 5.41 16.36
N LYS A 296 -0.81 5.86 16.33
CA LYS A 296 0.34 5.06 16.77
C LYS A 296 0.18 4.57 18.20
N GLY A 297 -0.34 5.42 19.10
CA GLY A 297 -0.56 5.08 20.50
C GLY A 297 -1.50 3.91 20.76
N LEU A 298 -2.32 3.52 19.76
CA LEU A 298 -3.26 2.40 19.89
C LEU A 298 -2.57 1.02 19.88
N VAL A 299 -1.36 0.93 19.35
CA VAL A 299 -0.60 -0.34 19.20
C VAL A 299 0.81 -0.28 19.81
N SER A 300 1.16 0.84 20.47
CA SER A 300 2.47 1.02 21.14
C SER A 300 2.55 0.32 22.49
#